data_7006851af4d6c7639ad53363cf9fe676
#
_entry.id   7006851af4d6c7639ad53363cf9fe676
#
_cell.length_a   1.000
_cell.length_b   1.000
_cell.length_c   1.000
_cell.angle_alpha   90.00
_cell.angle_beta   90.00
_cell.angle_gamma   90.00
#
_symmetry.space_group_name_H-M   'P 1'
#
loop_
_entity.id
_entity.type
_entity.pdbx_description
1 polymer ?
#
loop_
_entity_poly.entity_id
_entity_poly.type
_entity_poly.pdbx_seq_one_letter_code
_entity_poly.pdbx_strand_id
1 'polypeptide(L)'
;MKKWSKRILGTIVAVLALLVFAFMIWAQFDYDASQQAASYVETETPREVTFGKETSDVGFIFYQGAKVDAAAYSYYGNQLAKDGHFVIIPKLPFRIALLDANEGLDIVEEYPQVKKWYLIGHSLGGSAASTIVEQHSKIKGIIFLASYPIDSIDVPSLTVYGGQDGVLSIADIEKSKQNVRKDAVFHEIKQGNHANFGMYGPQKGDNRSPLTSKEQQDEALDEIKQFIDMP
;
A
#
# COMPACT_ATOMS: atom_id res chain seq x y z
N MET A 1 44.59 17.98 19.48
CA MET A 1 43.57 16.93 19.18
C MET A 1 42.16 17.29 19.66
N LYS A 2 41.94 17.72 20.94
CA LYS A 2 40.57 18.00 21.47
C LYS A 2 39.76 19.10 20.76
N LYS A 3 40.37 20.11 20.17
CA LYS A 3 39.64 21.19 19.45
C LYS A 3 39.14 20.75 18.06
N TRP A 4 39.90 19.90 17.39
CA TRP A 4 39.55 19.38 16.05
C TRP A 4 38.43 18.35 16.12
N SER A 5 38.46 17.45 17.09
CA SER A 5 37.39 16.49 17.33
C SER A 5 36.04 17.17 17.69
N LYS A 6 36.07 18.26 18.45
CA LYS A 6 34.84 19.05 18.75
C LYS A 6 34.28 19.72 17.48
N ARG A 7 35.15 20.22 16.58
CA ARG A 7 34.70 20.80 15.30
C ARG A 7 34.09 19.76 14.39
N ILE A 8 34.72 18.57 14.27
CA ILE A 8 34.19 17.44 13.48
C ILE A 8 32.83 17.02 14.04
N LEU A 9 32.72 16.82 15.35
CA LEU A 9 31.45 16.46 15.99
C LEU A 9 30.38 17.53 15.75
N GLY A 10 30.72 18.82 15.87
CA GLY A 10 29.78 19.92 15.58
C GLY A 10 29.31 19.91 14.13
N THR A 11 30.22 19.65 13.17
CA THR A 11 29.87 19.54 11.74
C THR A 11 28.93 18.35 11.51
N ILE A 12 29.20 17.17 12.10
CA ILE A 12 28.34 15.98 11.98
C ILE A 12 26.94 16.29 12.52
N VAL A 13 26.85 16.90 13.71
CA VAL A 13 25.56 17.26 14.31
C VAL A 13 24.80 18.26 13.42
N ALA A 14 25.47 19.26 12.86
CA ALA A 14 24.86 20.24 11.96
C ALA A 14 24.34 19.59 10.67
N VAL A 15 25.12 18.67 10.08
CA VAL A 15 24.70 17.92 8.89
C VAL A 15 23.49 17.03 9.19
N LEU A 16 23.50 16.30 10.32
CA LEU A 16 22.36 15.49 10.74
C LEU A 16 21.11 16.35 10.98
N ALA A 17 21.26 17.50 11.62
CA ALA A 17 20.14 18.42 11.82
C ALA A 17 19.57 18.95 10.50
N LEU A 18 20.41 19.26 9.52
CA LEU A 18 19.99 19.68 8.18
C LEU A 18 19.27 18.54 7.44
N LEU A 19 19.75 17.29 7.55
CA LEU A 19 19.10 16.12 6.95
C LEU A 19 17.72 15.86 7.58
N VAL A 20 17.62 15.95 8.89
CA VAL A 20 16.34 15.84 9.60
C VAL A 20 15.38 16.96 9.18
N PHE A 21 15.86 18.19 9.10
CA PHE A 21 15.06 19.32 8.67
C PHE A 21 14.60 19.18 7.20
N ALA A 22 15.48 18.74 6.30
CA ALA A 22 15.14 18.46 4.91
C ALA A 22 14.11 17.32 4.80
N PHE A 23 14.26 16.26 5.61
CA PHE A 23 13.28 15.17 5.70
C PHE A 23 11.92 15.68 6.20
N MET A 24 11.89 16.50 7.25
CA MET A 24 10.65 17.08 7.77
C MET A 24 9.94 17.97 6.74
N ILE A 25 10.69 18.76 5.96
CA ILE A 25 10.12 19.53 4.84
C ILE A 25 9.58 18.59 3.76
N TRP A 26 10.37 17.60 3.36
CA TRP A 26 9.95 16.62 2.35
C TRP A 26 8.71 15.85 2.78
N ALA A 27 8.59 15.50 4.06
CA ALA A 27 7.44 14.82 4.63
C ALA A 27 6.14 15.67 4.65
N GLN A 28 6.23 17.00 4.43
CA GLN A 28 5.05 17.87 4.32
C GLN A 28 4.38 17.83 2.93
N PHE A 29 5.09 17.32 1.90
CA PHE A 29 4.54 17.24 0.54
C PHE A 29 3.81 15.91 0.35
N ASP A 30 2.57 15.85 0.81
CA ASP A 30 1.73 14.65 0.79
C ASP A 30 0.70 14.71 -0.35
N TYR A 31 0.17 13.54 -0.69
CA TYR A 31 -0.97 13.36 -1.58
C TYR A 31 -2.22 13.11 -0.73
N ASP A 32 -3.03 14.13 -0.55
CA ASP A 32 -4.25 14.01 0.24
C ASP A 32 -5.36 13.26 -0.52
N ALA A 33 -6.24 12.63 0.22
CA ALA A 33 -7.42 12.00 -0.34
C ALA A 33 -8.33 13.03 -1.04
N SER A 34 -8.82 12.69 -2.22
CA SER A 34 -9.80 13.52 -2.92
C SER A 34 -11.14 13.56 -2.17
N GLN A 35 -11.98 14.56 -2.45
CA GLN A 35 -13.35 14.62 -1.92
C GLN A 35 -14.15 13.35 -2.29
N GLN A 36 -13.91 12.79 -3.46
CA GLN A 36 -14.53 11.55 -3.89
C GLN A 36 -14.09 10.38 -3.00
N ALA A 37 -12.80 10.24 -2.70
CA ALA A 37 -12.30 9.22 -1.79
C ALA A 37 -12.93 9.36 -0.40
N ALA A 38 -12.94 10.59 0.13
CA ALA A 38 -13.53 10.90 1.44
C ALA A 38 -15.03 10.54 1.54
N SER A 39 -15.77 10.60 0.43
CA SER A 39 -17.18 10.22 0.41
C SER A 39 -17.45 8.73 0.58
N TYR A 40 -16.42 7.88 0.44
CA TYR A 40 -16.52 6.43 0.65
C TYR A 40 -16.10 5.99 2.05
N VAL A 41 -15.52 6.89 2.86
CA VAL A 41 -15.10 6.59 4.24
C VAL A 41 -16.30 6.13 5.06
N GLU A 42 -16.18 4.99 5.75
CA GLU A 42 -17.21 4.47 6.66
C GLU A 42 -16.90 4.86 8.10
N THR A 43 -15.72 4.51 8.59
CA THR A 43 -15.24 4.91 9.91
C THR A 43 -13.80 5.38 9.83
N GLU A 44 -13.48 6.49 10.46
CA GLU A 44 -12.14 7.05 10.49
C GLU A 44 -11.75 7.43 11.91
N THR A 45 -10.57 6.98 12.32
CA THR A 45 -9.94 7.29 13.60
C THR A 45 -8.57 7.96 13.38
N PRO A 46 -7.90 8.46 14.40
CA PRO A 46 -6.51 8.91 14.28
C PRO A 46 -5.54 7.80 13.83
N ARG A 47 -5.86 6.52 14.05
CA ARG A 47 -4.99 5.37 13.77
C ARG A 47 -5.27 4.73 12.40
N GLU A 48 -6.53 4.72 11.95
CA GLU A 48 -6.93 3.93 10.78
C GLU A 48 -8.24 4.40 10.16
N VAL A 49 -8.52 3.90 8.94
CA VAL A 49 -9.82 3.95 8.28
C VAL A 49 -10.34 2.52 8.17
N THR A 50 -11.58 2.26 8.60
CA THR A 50 -12.15 0.91 8.62
C THR A 50 -13.47 0.83 7.87
N PHE A 51 -13.78 -0.37 7.33
CA PHE A 51 -14.96 -0.66 6.55
C PHE A 51 -15.48 -2.06 6.87
N GLY A 52 -16.80 -2.21 6.86
CA GLY A 52 -17.44 -3.50 7.10
C GLY A 52 -17.47 -3.90 8.57
N LYS A 53 -17.63 -5.20 8.81
CA LYS A 53 -17.83 -5.73 10.18
C LYS A 53 -16.61 -6.50 10.64
N GLU A 54 -16.13 -6.23 11.84
CA GLU A 54 -15.04 -6.97 12.51
C GLU A 54 -15.34 -8.46 12.69
N THR A 55 -16.62 -8.86 12.60
CA THR A 55 -17.05 -10.26 12.68
C THR A 55 -16.98 -11.00 11.34
N SER A 56 -16.49 -10.36 10.28
CA SER A 56 -16.30 -11.01 8.97
C SER A 56 -15.23 -12.10 9.04
N ASP A 57 -15.44 -13.19 8.30
CA ASP A 57 -14.47 -14.29 8.23
C ASP A 57 -13.17 -13.91 7.50
N VAL A 58 -13.28 -12.98 6.54
CA VAL A 58 -12.17 -12.49 5.71
C VAL A 58 -11.94 -11.01 5.96
N GLY A 59 -10.68 -10.66 6.26
CA GLY A 59 -10.22 -9.29 6.42
C GLY A 59 -9.16 -8.90 5.39
N PHE A 60 -9.05 -7.61 5.13
CA PHE A 60 -8.02 -6.99 4.31
C PHE A 60 -7.29 -5.90 5.10
N ILE A 61 -5.97 -5.87 4.98
CA ILE A 61 -5.15 -4.79 5.49
C ILE A 61 -4.52 -4.08 4.29
N PHE A 62 -4.84 -2.80 4.12
CA PHE A 62 -4.39 -2.03 2.95
C PHE A 62 -3.25 -1.09 3.33
N TYR A 63 -2.08 -1.30 2.76
CA TYR A 63 -0.91 -0.45 2.91
C TYR A 63 -0.87 0.63 1.83
N GLN A 64 -0.93 1.89 2.27
CA GLN A 64 -0.91 3.04 1.36
C GLN A 64 0.43 3.21 0.65
N GLY A 65 0.39 3.82 -0.54
CA GLY A 65 1.58 4.29 -1.24
C GLY A 65 2.31 5.38 -0.43
N ALA A 66 3.61 5.56 -0.72
CA ALA A 66 4.41 6.56 -0.02
C ALA A 66 3.79 7.96 -0.13
N LYS A 67 3.59 8.61 1.03
CA LYS A 67 3.07 9.97 1.15
C LYS A 67 1.59 10.14 0.72
N VAL A 68 0.89 9.06 0.47
CA VAL A 68 -0.54 9.08 0.13
C VAL A 68 -1.37 8.91 1.39
N ASP A 69 -2.44 9.67 1.51
CA ASP A 69 -3.40 9.55 2.61
C ASP A 69 -4.10 8.18 2.59
N ALA A 70 -4.28 7.57 3.76
CA ALA A 70 -4.98 6.29 3.91
C ALA A 70 -6.40 6.36 3.31
N ALA A 71 -7.11 7.46 3.51
CA ALA A 71 -8.45 7.66 2.98
C ALA A 71 -8.51 7.70 1.44
N ALA A 72 -7.37 7.89 0.74
CA ALA A 72 -7.33 7.83 -0.73
C ALA A 72 -7.71 6.45 -1.30
N TYR A 73 -7.69 5.42 -0.48
CA TYR A 73 -8.02 4.03 -0.84
C TYR A 73 -9.39 3.58 -0.33
N SER A 74 -10.20 4.52 0.18
CA SER A 74 -11.52 4.24 0.77
C SER A 74 -12.49 3.56 -0.21
N TYR A 75 -12.32 3.76 -1.52
CA TYR A 75 -13.16 3.09 -2.50
C TYR A 75 -12.98 1.58 -2.47
N TYR A 76 -11.74 1.07 -2.37
CA TYR A 76 -11.49 -0.38 -2.19
C TYR A 76 -12.16 -0.89 -0.92
N GLY A 77 -11.93 -0.20 0.20
CA GLY A 77 -12.52 -0.57 1.49
C GLY A 77 -14.03 -0.67 1.43
N ASN A 78 -14.68 0.36 0.86
CA ASN A 78 -16.13 0.42 0.72
C ASN A 78 -16.68 -0.71 -0.18
N GLN A 79 -16.03 -1.04 -1.30
CA GLN A 79 -16.51 -2.10 -2.20
C GLN A 79 -16.32 -3.48 -1.57
N LEU A 80 -15.14 -3.77 -0.98
CA LEU A 80 -14.88 -5.05 -0.31
C LEU A 80 -15.80 -5.25 0.92
N ALA A 81 -16.13 -4.17 1.64
CA ALA A 81 -17.09 -4.24 2.75
C ALA A 81 -18.50 -4.58 2.29
N LYS A 82 -18.93 -4.09 1.13
CA LYS A 82 -20.23 -4.47 0.52
C LYS A 82 -20.30 -5.96 0.15
N ASP A 83 -19.14 -6.56 -0.15
CA ASP A 83 -19.01 -8.00 -0.41
C ASP A 83 -18.91 -8.83 0.89
N GLY A 84 -19.04 -8.17 2.06
CA GLY A 84 -19.08 -8.83 3.37
C GLY A 84 -17.72 -8.97 4.06
N HIS A 85 -16.68 -8.30 3.57
CA HIS A 85 -15.34 -8.34 4.15
C HIS A 85 -15.11 -7.20 5.17
N PHE A 86 -14.13 -7.40 6.05
CA PHE A 86 -13.63 -6.37 6.94
C PHE A 86 -12.36 -5.76 6.36
N VAL A 87 -12.26 -4.44 6.27
CA VAL A 87 -11.10 -3.78 5.68
C VAL A 87 -10.55 -2.72 6.64
N ILE A 88 -9.23 -2.75 6.83
CA ILE A 88 -8.49 -1.78 7.63
C ILE A 88 -7.40 -1.14 6.76
N ILE A 89 -7.34 0.18 6.78
CA ILE A 89 -6.29 0.97 6.15
C ILE A 89 -5.58 1.75 7.27
N PRO A 90 -4.46 1.25 7.81
CA PRO A 90 -3.75 1.91 8.89
C PRO A 90 -3.14 3.24 8.42
N LYS A 91 -3.13 4.25 9.29
CA LYS A 91 -2.46 5.53 9.06
C LYS A 91 -1.02 5.44 9.53
N LEU A 92 -0.15 5.00 8.63
CA LEU A 92 1.25 4.72 8.95
C LEU A 92 2.09 6.01 9.14
N PRO A 93 3.16 5.96 9.95
CA PRO A 93 3.98 7.12 10.26
C PRO A 93 4.49 7.83 9.01
N PHE A 94 4.32 9.16 8.94
CA PHE A 94 4.69 9.99 7.79
C PHE A 94 4.13 9.51 6.45
N ARG A 95 3.07 8.70 6.47
CA ARG A 95 2.48 8.04 5.28
C ARG A 95 3.53 7.19 4.54
N ILE A 96 4.44 6.55 5.27
CA ILE A 96 5.52 5.70 4.73
C ILE A 96 5.43 4.32 5.37
N ALA A 97 4.88 3.36 4.65
CA ALA A 97 4.61 2.01 5.14
C ALA A 97 5.85 1.25 5.62
N LEU A 98 7.03 1.50 5.03
CA LEU A 98 8.28 0.87 5.45
C LEU A 98 8.74 1.27 6.87
N LEU A 99 8.23 2.38 7.42
CA LEU A 99 8.57 2.80 8.78
C LEU A 99 7.83 2.00 9.86
N ASP A 100 6.72 1.34 9.47
CA ASP A 100 5.91 0.54 10.39
C ASP A 100 5.16 -0.57 9.63
N ALA A 101 5.91 -1.43 8.94
CA ALA A 101 5.31 -2.54 8.20
C ALA A 101 4.63 -3.56 9.15
N ASN A 102 5.11 -3.67 10.38
CA ASN A 102 4.59 -4.62 11.38
C ASN A 102 3.20 -4.26 11.91
N GLU A 103 2.70 -3.03 11.70
CA GLU A 103 1.33 -2.65 12.08
C GLU A 103 0.28 -3.65 11.57
N GLY A 104 0.50 -4.27 10.41
CA GLY A 104 -0.40 -5.31 9.92
C GLY A 104 -0.40 -6.60 10.76
N LEU A 105 0.70 -6.95 11.41
CA LEU A 105 0.73 -8.08 12.34
C LEU A 105 -0.04 -7.74 13.62
N ASP A 106 0.13 -6.54 14.14
CA ASP A 106 -0.59 -6.06 15.33
C ASP A 106 -2.11 -6.03 15.06
N ILE A 107 -2.53 -5.59 13.86
CA ILE A 107 -3.92 -5.64 13.42
C ILE A 107 -4.45 -7.09 13.38
N VAL A 108 -3.70 -8.04 12.82
CA VAL A 108 -4.12 -9.46 12.77
C VAL A 108 -4.34 -10.03 14.17
N GLU A 109 -3.51 -9.65 15.15
CA GLU A 109 -3.64 -10.06 16.55
C GLU A 109 -4.80 -9.34 17.28
N GLU A 110 -5.07 -8.07 16.95
CA GLU A 110 -6.15 -7.27 17.54
C GLU A 110 -7.54 -7.80 17.15
N TYR A 111 -7.65 -8.43 15.96
CA TYR A 111 -8.92 -8.97 15.44
C TYR A 111 -8.88 -10.50 15.33
N PRO A 112 -8.81 -11.25 16.45
CA PRO A 112 -8.65 -12.70 16.45
C PRO A 112 -9.84 -13.45 15.84
N GLN A 113 -11.02 -12.86 15.77
CA GLN A 113 -12.24 -13.41 15.18
C GLN A 113 -12.17 -13.49 13.64
N VAL A 114 -11.38 -12.66 12.98
CA VAL A 114 -11.14 -12.77 11.54
C VAL A 114 -10.26 -13.99 11.27
N LYS A 115 -10.73 -14.88 10.39
CA LYS A 115 -10.11 -16.18 10.14
C LYS A 115 -9.01 -16.15 9.09
N LYS A 116 -9.16 -15.24 8.09
CA LYS A 116 -8.24 -15.10 6.96
C LYS A 116 -7.99 -13.64 6.69
N TRP A 117 -6.73 -13.27 6.50
CA TRP A 117 -6.31 -11.94 6.10
C TRP A 117 -5.64 -11.96 4.74
N TYR A 118 -5.90 -10.95 3.94
CA TYR A 118 -5.15 -10.63 2.74
C TYR A 118 -4.52 -9.25 2.89
N LEU A 119 -3.26 -9.12 2.49
CA LEU A 119 -2.61 -7.82 2.43
C LEU A 119 -2.83 -7.21 1.06
N ILE A 120 -3.16 -5.94 0.99
CA ILE A 120 -3.18 -5.15 -0.23
C ILE A 120 -2.16 -4.03 -0.06
N GLY A 121 -1.36 -3.74 -1.07
CA GLY A 121 -0.44 -2.62 -0.98
C GLY A 121 -0.22 -1.92 -2.31
N HIS A 122 -0.32 -0.59 -2.28
CA HIS A 122 -0.02 0.24 -3.44
C HIS A 122 1.43 0.72 -3.39
N SER A 123 2.15 0.60 -4.51
CA SER A 123 3.51 1.15 -4.65
C SER A 123 4.41 0.70 -3.50
N LEU A 124 5.07 1.62 -2.77
CA LEU A 124 5.89 1.31 -1.60
C LEU A 124 5.13 0.53 -0.50
N GLY A 125 3.81 0.72 -0.41
CA GLY A 125 2.96 -0.01 0.54
C GLY A 125 2.93 -1.51 0.29
N GLY A 126 2.89 -1.94 -0.98
CA GLY A 126 2.94 -3.37 -1.32
C GLY A 126 4.31 -3.98 -1.02
N SER A 127 5.38 -3.27 -1.33
CA SER A 127 6.74 -3.69 -0.98
C SER A 127 6.91 -3.81 0.55
N ALA A 128 6.36 -2.86 1.33
CA ALA A 128 6.38 -2.95 2.80
C ALA A 128 5.56 -4.15 3.30
N ALA A 129 4.34 -4.34 2.81
CA ALA A 129 3.47 -5.45 3.19
C ALA A 129 4.11 -6.82 2.88
N SER A 130 4.92 -6.92 1.82
CA SER A 130 5.61 -8.17 1.46
C SER A 130 6.58 -8.64 2.53
N THR A 131 7.11 -7.75 3.38
CA THR A 131 8.07 -8.11 4.43
C THR A 131 7.44 -8.87 5.59
N ILE A 132 6.12 -8.82 5.74
CA ILE A 132 5.39 -9.46 6.83
C ILE A 132 4.45 -10.59 6.38
N VAL A 133 4.26 -10.77 5.08
CA VAL A 133 3.20 -11.63 4.54
C VAL A 133 3.30 -13.09 4.99
N GLU A 134 4.49 -13.59 5.31
CA GLU A 134 4.75 -14.96 5.77
C GLU A 134 4.85 -15.07 7.30
N GLN A 135 4.75 -13.95 8.04
CA GLN A 135 5.00 -13.94 9.48
C GLN A 135 3.80 -14.36 10.32
N HIS A 136 2.60 -14.50 9.71
CA HIS A 136 1.41 -14.92 10.45
C HIS A 136 0.54 -15.87 9.64
N SER A 137 0.16 -17.02 10.23
CA SER A 137 -0.57 -18.11 9.55
C SER A 137 -1.97 -17.74 9.06
N LYS A 138 -2.59 -16.69 9.58
CA LYS A 138 -3.88 -16.17 9.10
C LYS A 138 -3.73 -15.32 7.84
N ILE A 139 -2.55 -14.82 7.50
CA ILE A 139 -2.31 -14.11 6.25
C ILE A 139 -2.23 -15.14 5.12
N LYS A 140 -3.15 -15.05 4.15
CA LYS A 140 -3.35 -16.07 3.11
C LYS A 140 -2.82 -15.66 1.74
N GLY A 141 -2.48 -14.41 1.56
CA GLY A 141 -1.95 -13.90 0.30
C GLY A 141 -1.76 -12.39 0.31
N ILE A 142 -1.20 -11.89 -0.78
CA ILE A 142 -0.92 -10.48 -0.97
C ILE A 142 -1.31 -10.01 -2.35
N ILE A 143 -1.87 -8.80 -2.41
CA ILE A 143 -2.24 -8.09 -3.64
C ILE A 143 -1.32 -6.86 -3.79
N PHE A 144 -0.57 -6.83 -4.86
CA PHE A 144 0.29 -5.72 -5.26
C PHE A 144 -0.45 -4.84 -6.28
N LEU A 145 -0.67 -3.58 -5.94
CA LEU A 145 -1.19 -2.57 -6.84
C LEU A 145 -0.03 -1.66 -7.26
N ALA A 146 0.39 -1.72 -8.52
CA ALA A 146 1.59 -1.05 -9.02
C ALA A 146 2.78 -1.23 -8.06
N SER A 147 3.05 -2.48 -7.68
CA SER A 147 4.06 -2.85 -6.68
C SER A 147 4.59 -4.27 -6.91
N TYR A 148 5.62 -4.64 -6.14
CA TYR A 148 6.21 -5.98 -6.13
C TYR A 148 6.91 -6.24 -4.77
N PRO A 149 7.21 -7.50 -4.43
CA PRO A 149 7.86 -7.84 -3.17
C PRO A 149 9.34 -7.39 -3.14
N ILE A 150 9.84 -7.03 -1.94
CA ILE A 150 11.26 -6.70 -1.71
C ILE A 150 12.13 -7.94 -1.88
N ASP A 151 11.74 -9.04 -1.22
CA ASP A 151 12.40 -10.34 -1.26
C ASP A 151 11.46 -11.39 -1.85
N SER A 152 11.95 -12.61 -2.06
CA SER A 152 11.11 -13.72 -2.52
C SER A 152 10.08 -14.10 -1.48
N ILE A 153 8.84 -14.35 -1.92
CA ILE A 153 7.71 -14.79 -1.09
C ILE A 153 7.13 -16.09 -1.64
N ASP A 154 6.70 -16.98 -0.74
CA ASP A 154 6.08 -18.27 -1.06
C ASP A 154 4.59 -18.33 -0.64
N VAL A 155 3.87 -17.23 -0.80
CA VAL A 155 2.42 -17.17 -0.59
C VAL A 155 1.70 -16.82 -1.89
N PRO A 156 0.38 -17.15 -2.02
CA PRO A 156 -0.41 -16.70 -3.15
C PRO A 156 -0.32 -15.19 -3.34
N SER A 157 -0.14 -14.74 -4.58
CA SER A 157 -0.04 -13.30 -4.86
C SER A 157 -0.71 -12.93 -6.17
N LEU A 158 -1.31 -11.73 -6.18
CA LEU A 158 -1.83 -11.03 -7.34
C LEU A 158 -1.05 -9.74 -7.53
N THR A 159 -0.60 -9.47 -8.74
CA THR A 159 -0.01 -8.19 -9.12
C THR A 159 -0.86 -7.53 -10.19
N VAL A 160 -1.46 -6.37 -9.88
CA VAL A 160 -2.19 -5.52 -10.82
C VAL A 160 -1.37 -4.26 -11.09
N TYR A 161 -1.11 -3.96 -12.35
CA TYR A 161 -0.27 -2.82 -12.74
C TYR A 161 -0.81 -2.08 -13.95
N GLY A 162 -0.45 -0.80 -14.09
CA GLY A 162 -0.89 0.04 -15.18
C GLY A 162 0.06 -0.03 -16.38
N GLY A 163 -0.48 -0.23 -17.59
CA GLY A 163 0.31 -0.17 -18.82
C GLY A 163 0.82 1.23 -19.17
N GLN A 164 0.25 2.28 -18.54
CA GLN A 164 0.68 3.68 -18.68
C GLN A 164 1.38 4.19 -17.40
N ASP A 165 1.79 3.29 -16.49
CA ASP A 165 2.51 3.69 -15.27
C ASP A 165 3.84 4.38 -15.63
N GLY A 166 4.01 5.62 -15.16
CA GLY A 166 5.21 6.42 -15.36
C GLY A 166 6.17 6.37 -14.17
N VAL A 167 5.78 5.72 -13.07
CA VAL A 167 6.55 5.61 -11.83
C VAL A 167 7.18 4.24 -11.69
N LEU A 168 6.40 3.19 -11.92
CA LEU A 168 6.85 1.79 -11.89
C LEU A 168 7.00 1.27 -13.31
N SER A 169 8.18 0.74 -13.67
CA SER A 169 8.40 0.20 -15.00
C SER A 169 7.85 -1.23 -15.16
N ILE A 170 7.32 -1.53 -16.34
CA ILE A 170 6.91 -2.91 -16.70
C ILE A 170 8.12 -3.87 -16.58
N ALA A 171 9.34 -3.41 -16.86
CA ALA A 171 10.53 -4.22 -16.72
C ALA A 171 10.80 -4.66 -15.26
N ASP A 172 10.46 -3.81 -14.28
CA ASP A 172 10.57 -4.16 -12.85
C ASP A 172 9.51 -5.20 -12.46
N ILE A 173 8.28 -5.08 -12.99
CA ILE A 173 7.23 -6.10 -12.81
C ILE A 173 7.69 -7.44 -13.40
N GLU A 174 8.20 -7.47 -14.64
CA GLU A 174 8.70 -8.70 -15.26
C GLU A 174 9.84 -9.34 -14.45
N LYS A 175 10.77 -8.52 -13.95
CA LYS A 175 11.87 -8.98 -13.11
C LYS A 175 11.36 -9.55 -11.78
N SER A 176 10.31 -8.99 -11.20
CA SER A 176 9.76 -9.42 -9.91
C SER A 176 9.09 -10.80 -9.96
N LYS A 177 8.75 -11.30 -11.14
CA LYS A 177 8.15 -12.64 -11.33
C LYS A 177 9.01 -13.78 -10.77
N GLN A 178 10.33 -13.58 -10.68
CA GLN A 178 11.24 -14.55 -10.06
C GLN A 178 11.13 -14.60 -8.51
N ASN A 179 10.54 -13.57 -7.90
CA ASN A 179 10.42 -13.42 -6.46
C ASN A 179 9.05 -13.84 -5.91
N VAL A 180 8.19 -14.39 -6.73
CA VAL A 180 6.87 -14.89 -6.35
C VAL A 180 6.69 -16.34 -6.79
N ARG A 181 5.65 -16.99 -6.29
CA ARG A 181 5.28 -18.36 -6.70
C ARG A 181 5.01 -18.43 -8.20
N LYS A 182 5.18 -19.62 -8.77
CA LYS A 182 4.93 -19.87 -10.20
C LYS A 182 3.45 -19.70 -10.61
N ASP A 183 2.54 -19.86 -9.66
CA ASP A 183 1.09 -19.69 -9.82
C ASP A 183 0.61 -18.28 -9.45
N ALA A 184 1.52 -17.34 -9.22
CA ALA A 184 1.20 -15.93 -9.00
C ALA A 184 0.47 -15.33 -10.21
N VAL A 185 -0.55 -14.53 -9.95
CA VAL A 185 -1.37 -13.90 -10.98
C VAL A 185 -0.84 -12.51 -11.30
N PHE A 186 -0.79 -12.17 -12.58
CA PHE A 186 -0.40 -10.84 -13.06
C PHE A 186 -1.46 -10.31 -14.01
N HIS A 187 -1.96 -9.11 -13.74
CA HIS A 187 -2.96 -8.44 -14.57
C HIS A 187 -2.50 -7.02 -14.95
N GLU A 188 -2.49 -6.73 -16.25
CA GLU A 188 -2.17 -5.42 -16.79
C GLU A 188 -3.44 -4.65 -17.11
N ILE A 189 -3.68 -3.53 -16.44
CA ILE A 189 -4.68 -2.54 -16.85
C ILE A 189 -4.04 -1.67 -17.93
N LYS A 190 -4.26 -2.02 -19.22
CA LYS A 190 -3.54 -1.44 -20.37
C LYS A 190 -3.52 0.09 -20.39
N GLN A 191 -4.61 0.73 -20.00
CA GLN A 191 -4.76 2.19 -19.97
C GLN A 191 -4.55 2.78 -18.58
N GLY A 192 -4.31 1.94 -17.55
CA GLY A 192 -4.09 2.35 -16.17
C GLY A 192 -2.73 3.01 -15.98
N ASN A 193 -2.64 3.90 -14.99
CA ASN A 193 -1.40 4.52 -14.55
C ASN A 193 -1.14 4.25 -13.06
N HIS A 194 -0.05 4.82 -12.50
CA HIS A 194 0.31 4.62 -11.10
C HIS A 194 -0.69 5.25 -10.12
N ALA A 195 -0.99 6.53 -10.33
CA ALA A 195 -1.76 7.33 -9.39
C ALA A 195 -3.22 6.86 -9.24
N ASN A 196 -3.82 6.31 -10.29
CA ASN A 196 -5.22 5.91 -10.29
C ASN A 196 -5.50 4.64 -9.45
N PHE A 197 -4.48 3.96 -8.91
CA PHE A 197 -4.67 2.96 -7.86
C PHE A 197 -5.08 3.58 -6.51
N GLY A 198 -5.06 4.92 -6.38
CA GLY A 198 -5.68 5.66 -5.30
C GLY A 198 -6.52 6.82 -5.83
N MET A 199 -7.32 7.47 -4.96
CA MET A 199 -8.10 8.65 -5.33
C MET A 199 -7.48 9.91 -4.68
N TYR A 200 -6.27 10.29 -5.10
CA TYR A 200 -5.52 11.46 -4.61
C TYR A 200 -5.08 12.46 -5.70
N GLY A 201 -5.51 12.20 -6.94
CA GLY A 201 -5.17 13.04 -8.07
C GLY A 201 -3.83 12.70 -8.74
N PRO A 202 -3.32 13.58 -9.62
CA PRO A 202 -2.11 13.31 -10.38
C PRO A 202 -0.86 13.20 -9.48
N GLN A 203 0.02 12.25 -9.80
CA GLN A 203 1.31 12.08 -9.15
C GLN A 203 2.45 12.60 -10.02
N LYS A 204 3.43 13.24 -9.41
CA LYS A 204 4.64 13.70 -10.11
C LYS A 204 5.43 12.52 -10.69
N GLY A 205 5.70 12.58 -11.96
CA GLY A 205 6.45 11.54 -12.69
C GLY A 205 5.57 10.46 -13.31
N ASP A 206 4.28 10.43 -12.97
CA ASP A 206 3.35 9.49 -13.57
C ASP A 206 2.83 9.97 -14.93
N ASN A 207 2.43 9.04 -15.79
CA ASN A 207 1.78 9.33 -17.05
C ASN A 207 0.27 9.57 -16.87
N ARG A 208 -0.33 10.24 -17.85
CA ARG A 208 -1.79 10.41 -17.87
C ARG A 208 -2.46 9.11 -18.31
N SER A 209 -3.54 8.77 -17.63
CA SER A 209 -4.45 7.70 -18.05
C SER A 209 -5.74 8.30 -18.62
N PRO A 210 -6.35 7.69 -19.65
CA PRO A 210 -7.70 8.05 -20.07
C PRO A 210 -8.77 7.54 -19.11
N LEU A 211 -8.44 6.59 -18.22
CA LEU A 211 -9.33 6.07 -17.20
C LEU A 211 -9.40 7.05 -16.01
N THR A 212 -10.56 7.13 -15.40
CA THR A 212 -10.70 7.70 -14.06
C THR A 212 -10.12 6.76 -13.01
N SER A 213 -9.77 7.28 -11.82
CA SER A 213 -9.33 6.42 -10.71
C SER A 213 -10.38 5.36 -10.37
N LYS A 214 -11.68 5.70 -10.48
CA LYS A 214 -12.75 4.73 -10.20
C LYS A 214 -12.76 3.58 -11.20
N GLU A 215 -12.68 3.87 -12.50
CA GLU A 215 -12.67 2.83 -13.55
C GLU A 215 -11.48 1.90 -13.39
N GLN A 216 -10.29 2.43 -13.10
CA GLN A 216 -9.10 1.62 -12.85
C GLN A 216 -9.24 0.77 -11.58
N GLN A 217 -9.80 1.32 -10.52
CA GLN A 217 -10.02 0.59 -9.27
C GLN A 217 -11.13 -0.45 -9.39
N ASP A 218 -12.16 -0.22 -10.22
CA ASP A 218 -13.17 -1.24 -10.52
C ASP A 218 -12.53 -2.46 -11.18
N GLU A 219 -11.66 -2.27 -12.19
CA GLU A 219 -10.94 -3.38 -12.85
C GLU A 219 -10.01 -4.10 -11.87
N ALA A 220 -9.28 -3.36 -11.02
CA ALA A 220 -8.44 -3.97 -9.99
C ALA A 220 -9.25 -4.75 -8.95
N LEU A 221 -10.45 -4.25 -8.54
CA LEU A 221 -11.35 -4.94 -7.61
C LEU A 221 -11.89 -6.25 -8.20
N ASP A 222 -12.21 -6.27 -9.49
CA ASP A 222 -12.67 -7.51 -10.16
C ASP A 222 -11.57 -8.60 -10.10
N GLU A 223 -10.32 -8.25 -10.30
CA GLU A 223 -9.18 -9.17 -10.18
C GLU A 223 -8.95 -9.60 -8.72
N ILE A 224 -9.07 -8.68 -7.76
CA ILE A 224 -8.94 -9.00 -6.33
C ILE A 224 -10.01 -10.02 -5.91
N LYS A 225 -11.26 -9.83 -6.32
CA LYS A 225 -12.37 -10.75 -6.00
C LYS A 225 -12.14 -12.13 -6.61
N GLN A 226 -11.71 -12.20 -7.86
CA GLN A 226 -11.36 -13.46 -8.50
C GLN A 226 -10.22 -14.17 -7.76
N PHE A 227 -9.18 -13.42 -7.35
CA PHE A 227 -8.01 -13.96 -6.67
C PHE A 227 -8.35 -14.59 -5.31
N ILE A 228 -9.17 -13.94 -4.49
CA ILE A 228 -9.53 -14.47 -3.15
C ILE A 228 -10.47 -15.66 -3.19
N ASP A 229 -11.17 -15.87 -4.31
CA ASP A 229 -12.07 -17.01 -4.55
C ASP A 229 -11.31 -18.23 -5.14
N MET A 230 -10.02 -18.09 -5.48
CA MET A 230 -9.20 -19.21 -5.93
C MET A 230 -9.03 -20.26 -4.81
N PRO A 231 -9.04 -21.56 -5.15
CA PRO A 231 -8.93 -22.64 -4.20
C PRO A 231 -7.56 -22.71 -3.49
#